data_aeae52dbab40d75c7e161170953a39dd
#
_entry.id   aeae52dbab40d75c7e161170953a39dd
#
_cell.length_a   1.000
_cell.length_b   1.000
_cell.length_c   1.000
_cell.angle_alpha   90.00
_cell.angle_beta   90.00
_cell.angle_gamma   90.00
#
_symmetry.space_group_name_H-M   'P 1'
#
loop_
_entity.id
_entity.type
_entity.pdbx_description
1 polymer ?
#
loop_
_entity_poly.entity_id
_entity_poly.type
_entity_poly.pdbx_seq_one_letter_code
_entity_poly.pdbx_strand_id
1 'polypeptide(L)'
;MSKMVKVGKNVFKDMLKFKNLGKTRDDIIHSNSSDFRNDSDPISEKADHLHPNLLKVRVTDIIPRYDAKEFVLSSLDNSPLPFFRAGSYISIKTKIGESITSRPYSICSSPKLALEGKYSVMIEDYPAGFVAPYLYKNLKIGDEINISSPMGTFYYEPLRDKNHVIALAGGSGVTPFISMAYAIRDKIEDFNLTLVYGSRTTDSIYFKKELDEVIKETDKVKVVHVLSDDKIDGYEYGFITSEIIKKYTPLENYSVFACGPGSFYAFMKEDIKKLQLPKRQIRFEMEAVGRDFSKDPNYPRESKDCIYKGIIKQGGREYKIDIRGDEPILCSIERAGIKAQSSCRSGVCGWCRTRVVKGETYNPEKNENRRKGDIILGFIHPCASFALSDLVLEIAEDY
;
A
#
# COMPACT_ATOMS: atom_id res chain seq x y z
N MET A 1 -13.64 43.59 -18.64
CA MET A 1 -12.99 44.07 -19.87
C MET A 1 -11.95 43.03 -20.33
N SER A 2 -12.27 42.29 -21.35
CA SER A 2 -11.37 41.29 -21.94
C SER A 2 -10.29 42.02 -22.75
N LYS A 3 -9.01 41.92 -22.36
CA LYS A 3 -7.90 42.44 -23.18
C LYS A 3 -7.78 41.51 -24.39
N MET A 4 -8.21 42.01 -25.57
CA MET A 4 -7.93 41.36 -26.83
C MET A 4 -6.40 41.40 -27.07
N VAL A 5 -5.81 40.20 -27.15
CA VAL A 5 -4.41 40.03 -27.55
C VAL A 5 -4.32 40.37 -29.02
N LYS A 6 -3.59 41.44 -29.39
CA LYS A 6 -3.28 41.76 -30.79
C LYS A 6 -2.31 40.73 -31.34
N VAL A 7 -2.81 39.86 -32.20
CA VAL A 7 -1.99 38.89 -32.93
C VAL A 7 -1.25 39.61 -34.05
N GLY A 8 0.07 39.56 -34.04
CA GLY A 8 0.91 40.27 -35.02
C GLY A 8 0.78 39.73 -36.47
N LYS A 9 1.14 40.54 -37.46
CA LYS A 9 0.96 40.26 -38.88
C LYS A 9 1.69 39.03 -39.44
N ASN A 10 2.50 38.31 -38.65
CA ASN A 10 3.34 37.19 -39.11
C ASN A 10 3.01 35.84 -38.43
N VAL A 11 1.78 35.64 -37.97
CA VAL A 11 1.37 34.45 -37.23
C VAL A 11 1.72 33.14 -37.96
N PHE A 12 1.53 33.08 -39.27
CA PHE A 12 1.86 31.91 -40.08
C PHE A 12 3.38 31.62 -40.12
N LYS A 13 4.19 32.67 -40.21
CA LYS A 13 5.65 32.55 -40.23
C LYS A 13 6.20 32.14 -38.84
N ASP A 14 5.55 32.60 -37.79
CA ASP A 14 5.89 32.27 -36.41
C ASP A 14 5.39 30.85 -36.02
N MET A 15 4.24 30.42 -36.56
CA MET A 15 3.80 29.02 -36.43
C MET A 15 4.77 28.03 -37.11
N LEU A 16 5.28 28.36 -38.31
CA LEU A 16 6.29 27.53 -39.00
C LEU A 16 7.61 27.49 -38.23
N LYS A 17 8.04 28.63 -37.67
CA LYS A 17 9.21 28.69 -36.77
C LYS A 17 8.99 27.87 -35.50
N PHE A 18 7.79 27.93 -34.91
CA PHE A 18 7.45 27.13 -33.71
C PHE A 18 7.50 25.65 -34.01
N LYS A 19 6.99 25.19 -35.14
CA LYS A 19 7.04 23.79 -35.57
C LYS A 19 8.50 23.33 -35.81
N ASN A 20 9.33 24.18 -36.37
CA ASN A 20 10.75 23.90 -36.56
C ASN A 20 11.53 23.92 -35.23
N LEU A 21 11.19 24.84 -34.30
CA LEU A 21 11.77 24.89 -32.97
C LEU A 21 11.45 23.60 -32.16
N GLY A 22 10.23 23.06 -32.27
CA GLY A 22 9.86 21.77 -31.67
C GLY A 22 10.74 20.65 -32.20
N LYS A 23 10.86 20.53 -33.53
CA LYS A 23 11.70 19.52 -34.17
C LYS A 23 13.18 19.67 -33.80
N THR A 24 13.71 20.92 -33.85
CA THR A 24 15.10 21.19 -33.46
C THR A 24 15.35 20.87 -31.99
N ARG A 25 14.38 21.13 -31.10
CA ARG A 25 14.47 20.76 -29.69
C ARG A 25 14.46 19.23 -29.51
N ASP A 26 13.58 18.51 -30.20
CA ASP A 26 13.54 17.07 -30.18
C ASP A 26 14.84 16.45 -30.71
N ASP A 27 15.39 16.99 -31.81
CA ASP A 27 16.67 16.57 -32.36
C ASP A 27 17.83 16.85 -31.38
N ILE A 28 17.83 17.99 -30.69
CA ILE A 28 18.82 18.32 -29.63
C ILE A 28 18.67 17.37 -28.43
N ILE A 29 17.45 17.11 -28.00
CA ILE A 29 17.18 16.15 -26.90
C ILE A 29 17.68 14.76 -27.29
N HIS A 30 17.39 14.29 -28.50
CA HIS A 30 17.83 12.97 -28.96
C HIS A 30 19.34 12.89 -29.24
N SER A 31 19.97 13.96 -29.73
CA SER A 31 21.42 13.99 -29.97
C SER A 31 22.25 14.14 -28.69
N ASN A 32 21.67 14.72 -27.63
CA ASN A 32 22.30 14.88 -26.31
C ASN A 32 21.79 13.87 -25.30
N SER A 33 20.79 13.05 -25.61
CA SER A 33 20.40 11.90 -24.80
C SER A 33 21.37 10.75 -25.04
N SER A 34 22.62 10.90 -24.62
CA SER A 34 23.31 9.78 -24.05
C SER A 34 22.41 9.22 -22.97
N ASP A 35 22.27 7.89 -22.88
CA ASP A 35 21.48 7.23 -21.87
C ASP A 35 21.38 8.07 -20.60
N PHE A 36 20.15 8.37 -20.15
CA PHE A 36 19.86 9.20 -18.97
C PHE A 36 20.36 8.62 -17.66
N ARG A 37 21.06 7.51 -17.71
CA ARG A 37 21.85 6.94 -16.64
C ARG A 37 23.31 7.36 -16.85
N ASN A 38 23.61 8.56 -16.44
CA ASN A 38 24.97 8.82 -15.99
C ASN A 38 25.16 7.92 -14.77
N ASP A 39 26.06 6.93 -14.87
CA ASP A 39 26.46 6.02 -13.77
C ASP A 39 27.02 6.76 -12.55
N SER A 40 26.94 8.07 -12.51
CA SER A 40 27.50 8.99 -11.52
C SER A 40 26.53 10.12 -11.11
N ASP A 41 25.20 9.87 -11.01
CA ASP A 41 24.31 10.85 -10.37
C ASP A 41 24.41 10.73 -8.84
N PRO A 42 25.14 11.62 -8.14
CA PRO A 42 25.38 11.51 -6.70
C PRO A 42 24.08 11.68 -5.89
N ILE A 43 23.02 12.25 -6.46
CA ILE A 43 21.72 12.39 -5.78
C ILE A 43 21.00 11.05 -5.81
N SER A 44 20.93 10.40 -6.97
CA SER A 44 20.34 9.05 -7.10
C SER A 44 21.11 8.01 -6.29
N GLU A 45 22.45 8.03 -6.35
CA GLU A 45 23.30 7.14 -5.53
C GLU A 45 23.04 7.31 -4.04
N LYS A 46 22.91 8.56 -3.57
CA LYS A 46 22.61 8.84 -2.18
C LYS A 46 21.18 8.44 -1.81
N ALA A 47 20.22 8.65 -2.70
CA ALA A 47 18.85 8.23 -2.52
C ALA A 47 18.74 6.68 -2.44
N ASP A 48 19.41 5.97 -3.33
CA ASP A 48 19.48 4.50 -3.34
C ASP A 48 20.19 3.94 -2.10
N HIS A 49 21.19 4.65 -1.60
CA HIS A 49 21.85 4.28 -0.34
C HIS A 49 20.93 4.47 0.87
N LEU A 50 20.16 5.56 0.91
CA LEU A 50 19.26 5.87 2.03
C LEU A 50 17.96 5.04 1.98
N HIS A 51 17.49 4.72 0.80
CA HIS A 51 16.24 3.99 0.53
C HIS A 51 16.44 2.96 -0.58
N PRO A 52 17.23 1.91 -0.35
CA PRO A 52 17.47 0.88 -1.35
C PRO A 52 16.16 0.16 -1.70
N ASN A 53 15.97 -0.17 -2.97
CA ASN A 53 14.77 -0.86 -3.45
C ASN A 53 14.58 -2.25 -2.83
N LEU A 54 15.69 -2.85 -2.37
CA LEU A 54 15.71 -4.17 -1.76
C LEU A 54 16.65 -4.19 -0.57
N LEU A 55 16.12 -4.60 0.56
CA LEU A 55 16.86 -4.80 1.81
C LEU A 55 16.86 -6.29 2.14
N LYS A 56 18.01 -6.81 2.53
CA LYS A 56 18.12 -8.16 3.09
C LYS A 56 18.18 -8.05 4.62
N VAL A 57 17.24 -8.69 5.29
CA VAL A 57 17.10 -8.66 6.75
C VAL A 57 17.00 -10.07 7.31
N ARG A 58 17.29 -10.22 8.60
CA ARG A 58 17.18 -11.51 9.32
C ARG A 58 16.03 -11.47 10.31
N VAL A 59 15.25 -12.54 10.38
CA VAL A 59 14.27 -12.76 11.45
C VAL A 59 15.04 -13.04 12.75
N THR A 60 14.98 -12.12 13.69
CA THR A 60 15.72 -12.24 14.97
C THR A 60 14.83 -12.63 16.14
N ASP A 61 13.52 -12.40 16.03
CA ASP A 61 12.56 -12.83 17.03
C ASP A 61 11.19 -13.07 16.40
N ILE A 62 10.37 -13.92 17.04
CA ILE A 62 8.99 -14.23 16.68
C ILE A 62 8.15 -14.20 17.94
N ILE A 63 7.30 -13.19 18.06
CA ILE A 63 6.45 -12.96 19.22
C ILE A 63 5.07 -13.49 18.89
N PRO A 64 4.56 -14.52 19.60
CA PRO A 64 3.20 -15.02 19.42
C PRO A 64 2.17 -13.93 19.75
N ARG A 65 1.17 -13.80 18.90
CA ARG A 65 -0.05 -13.02 19.12
C ARG A 65 -1.23 -13.99 18.97
N TYR A 66 -2.43 -13.64 19.34
CA TYR A 66 -3.62 -14.49 19.35
C TYR A 66 -3.67 -15.53 18.19
N ASP A 67 -3.95 -15.10 16.96
CA ASP A 67 -3.93 -15.90 15.72
C ASP A 67 -2.94 -15.34 14.71
N ALA A 68 -1.95 -14.58 15.19
CA ALA A 68 -0.92 -13.94 14.40
C ALA A 68 0.47 -14.15 15.03
N LYS A 69 1.51 -13.79 14.30
CA LYS A 69 2.88 -13.69 14.80
C LYS A 69 3.46 -12.34 14.43
N GLU A 70 4.13 -11.72 15.38
CA GLU A 70 4.96 -10.57 15.11
C GLU A 70 6.39 -11.05 14.85
N PHE A 71 6.94 -10.65 13.70
CA PHE A 71 8.29 -10.97 13.27
C PHE A 71 9.17 -9.73 13.43
N VAL A 72 10.22 -9.87 14.23
CA VAL A 72 11.27 -8.85 14.36
C VAL A 72 12.31 -9.11 13.28
N LEU A 73 12.53 -8.11 12.45
CA LEU A 73 13.45 -8.14 11.30
C LEU A 73 14.62 -7.22 11.60
N SER A 74 15.84 -7.75 11.57
CA SER A 74 17.05 -6.96 11.86
C SER A 74 17.95 -6.90 10.63
N SER A 75 18.70 -5.79 10.50
CA SER A 75 19.79 -5.68 9.53
C SER A 75 20.83 -6.78 9.78
N LEU A 76 21.55 -7.19 8.74
CA LEU A 76 22.51 -8.30 8.85
C LEU A 76 23.77 -7.94 9.63
N ASP A 77 24.12 -6.66 9.63
CA ASP A 77 25.36 -6.10 10.19
C ASP A 77 25.12 -5.15 11.37
N ASN A 78 23.87 -5.12 11.88
CA ASN A 78 23.40 -4.20 12.92
C ASN A 78 23.47 -2.71 12.53
N SER A 79 23.62 -2.39 11.24
CA SER A 79 23.52 -1.02 10.74
C SER A 79 22.07 -0.52 10.83
N PRO A 80 21.83 0.80 10.93
CA PRO A 80 20.51 1.37 10.84
C PRO A 80 19.79 0.93 9.57
N LEU A 81 18.50 0.61 9.70
CA LEU A 81 17.60 0.46 8.57
C LEU A 81 17.03 1.83 8.15
N PRO A 82 16.55 1.98 6.90
CA PRO A 82 15.93 3.22 6.46
C PRO A 82 14.87 3.71 7.44
N PHE A 83 14.98 4.99 7.84
CA PHE A 83 13.99 5.61 8.73
C PHE A 83 12.64 5.73 8.03
N PHE A 84 11.54 5.63 8.78
CA PHE A 84 10.19 5.66 8.23
C PHE A 84 9.23 6.53 9.04
N ARG A 85 8.14 6.96 8.40
CA ARG A 85 7.01 7.61 9.08
C ARG A 85 6.08 6.53 9.63
N ALA A 86 5.65 6.65 10.88
CA ALA A 86 4.72 5.70 11.50
C ALA A 86 3.44 5.56 10.68
N GLY A 87 3.06 4.31 10.35
CA GLY A 87 2.00 4.00 9.40
C GLY A 87 2.49 3.57 8.01
N SER A 88 3.82 3.59 7.77
CA SER A 88 4.42 3.01 6.57
C SER A 88 4.39 1.48 6.61
N TYR A 89 4.54 0.87 5.44
CA TYR A 89 4.63 -0.59 5.26
C TYR A 89 5.92 -0.98 4.55
N ILE A 90 6.31 -2.24 4.68
CA ILE A 90 7.31 -2.92 3.84
C ILE A 90 6.64 -4.03 3.05
N SER A 91 7.21 -4.37 1.88
CA SER A 91 6.77 -5.53 1.11
C SER A 91 7.78 -6.67 1.28
N ILE A 92 7.33 -7.79 1.86
CA ILE A 92 8.13 -9.01 1.95
C ILE A 92 8.09 -9.70 0.61
N LYS A 93 9.25 -9.92 -0.02
CA LYS A 93 9.41 -10.69 -1.26
C LYS A 93 9.69 -12.14 -0.91
N THR A 94 9.00 -13.08 -1.56
CA THR A 94 9.17 -14.52 -1.30
C THR A 94 8.98 -15.33 -2.57
N LYS A 95 9.58 -16.52 -2.59
CA LYS A 95 9.35 -17.56 -3.60
C LYS A 95 8.62 -18.73 -2.97
N ILE A 96 7.48 -19.10 -3.55
CA ILE A 96 6.64 -20.24 -3.11
C ILE A 96 6.45 -21.16 -4.30
N GLY A 97 7.13 -22.31 -4.32
CA GLY A 97 7.26 -23.11 -5.52
C GLY A 97 7.93 -22.31 -6.64
N GLU A 98 7.31 -22.22 -7.80
CA GLU A 98 7.79 -21.38 -8.90
C GLU A 98 7.30 -19.93 -8.82
N SER A 99 6.31 -19.62 -7.96
CA SER A 99 5.72 -18.29 -7.84
C SER A 99 6.65 -17.32 -7.12
N ILE A 100 7.03 -16.23 -7.79
CA ILE A 100 7.80 -15.12 -7.21
C ILE A 100 6.81 -13.99 -6.90
N THR A 101 6.64 -13.70 -5.63
CA THR A 101 5.55 -12.80 -5.19
C THR A 101 5.98 -11.90 -4.03
N SER A 102 5.19 -10.88 -3.73
CA SER A 102 5.39 -10.01 -2.57
C SER A 102 4.07 -9.72 -1.84
N ARG A 103 4.14 -9.36 -0.58
CA ARG A 103 2.99 -8.86 0.19
C ARG A 103 3.40 -7.69 1.08
N PRO A 104 2.60 -6.62 1.10
CA PRO A 104 2.80 -5.51 2.02
C PRO A 104 2.36 -5.88 3.43
N TYR A 105 3.14 -5.42 4.41
CA TYR A 105 2.83 -5.51 5.83
C TYR A 105 3.17 -4.18 6.48
N SER A 106 2.22 -3.59 7.21
CA SER A 106 2.46 -2.37 7.97
C SER A 106 3.55 -2.63 9.03
N ILE A 107 4.48 -1.69 9.15
CA ILE A 107 5.49 -1.74 10.20
C ILE A 107 4.79 -1.42 11.53
N CYS A 108 4.85 -2.35 12.50
CA CYS A 108 4.22 -2.20 13.80
C CYS A 108 5.19 -1.80 14.91
N SER A 109 6.48 -1.69 14.62
CA SER A 109 7.47 -1.15 15.57
C SER A 109 7.52 0.39 15.56
N SER A 110 8.18 0.95 16.59
CA SER A 110 8.55 2.36 16.60
C SER A 110 9.51 2.71 15.46
N PRO A 111 9.39 3.88 14.81
CA PRO A 111 10.42 4.37 13.89
C PRO A 111 11.81 4.49 14.52
N LYS A 112 11.91 4.66 15.85
CA LYS A 112 13.16 4.68 16.59
C LYS A 112 13.96 3.39 16.41
N LEU A 113 13.27 2.23 16.38
CA LEU A 113 13.94 0.93 16.22
C LEU A 113 14.61 0.77 14.84
N ALA A 114 14.20 1.53 13.83
CA ALA A 114 14.92 1.57 12.55
C ALA A 114 16.37 2.03 12.71
N LEU A 115 16.62 3.00 13.59
CA LEU A 115 17.97 3.50 13.90
C LEU A 115 18.82 2.44 14.63
N GLU A 116 18.16 1.47 15.26
CA GLU A 116 18.79 0.30 15.91
C GLU A 116 18.86 -0.91 14.94
N GLY A 117 18.57 -0.69 13.64
CA GLY A 117 18.61 -1.72 12.62
C GLY A 117 17.45 -2.70 12.68
N LYS A 118 16.27 -2.31 13.19
CA LYS A 118 15.15 -3.23 13.39
C LYS A 118 13.81 -2.69 12.88
N TYR A 119 13.00 -3.58 12.32
CA TYR A 119 11.56 -3.41 12.11
C TYR A 119 10.80 -4.56 12.75
N SER A 120 9.51 -4.37 13.04
CA SER A 120 8.58 -5.48 13.27
C SER A 120 7.40 -5.40 12.31
N VAL A 121 6.91 -6.56 11.90
CA VAL A 121 5.66 -6.71 11.14
C VAL A 121 4.83 -7.83 11.73
N MET A 122 3.51 -7.71 11.69
CA MET A 122 2.61 -8.75 12.15
C MET A 122 1.99 -9.48 10.96
N ILE A 123 2.03 -10.81 10.99
CA ILE A 123 1.44 -11.70 9.98
C ILE A 123 0.38 -12.55 10.65
N GLU A 124 -0.86 -12.37 10.22
CA GLU A 124 -2.02 -13.15 10.65
C GLU A 124 -2.09 -14.47 9.89
N ASP A 125 -2.45 -15.57 10.57
CA ASP A 125 -2.74 -16.84 9.89
C ASP A 125 -4.08 -16.72 9.16
N TYR A 126 -4.01 -16.42 7.87
CA TYR A 126 -5.17 -16.31 7.01
C TYR A 126 -5.24 -17.51 6.05
N PRO A 127 -5.92 -18.62 6.43
CA PRO A 127 -5.88 -19.88 5.68
C PRO A 127 -6.30 -19.79 4.22
N ALA A 128 -7.21 -18.86 3.88
CA ALA A 128 -7.64 -18.61 2.50
C ALA A 128 -6.60 -17.84 1.66
N GLY A 129 -5.51 -17.35 2.30
CA GLY A 129 -4.43 -16.65 1.63
C GLY A 129 -3.43 -17.60 0.98
N PHE A 130 -2.55 -17.04 0.12
CA PHE A 130 -1.45 -17.79 -0.50
C PHE A 130 -0.11 -17.53 0.21
N VAL A 131 0.20 -16.27 0.50
CA VAL A 131 1.50 -15.86 1.04
C VAL A 131 1.50 -15.80 2.56
N ALA A 132 0.46 -15.22 3.19
CA ALA A 132 0.43 -15.07 4.64
C ALA A 132 0.52 -16.42 5.38
N PRO A 133 -0.27 -17.47 5.03
CA PRO A 133 -0.12 -18.78 5.67
C PRO A 133 1.26 -19.41 5.44
N TYR A 134 1.84 -19.19 4.26
CA TYR A 134 3.20 -19.69 3.96
C TYR A 134 4.24 -19.03 4.87
N LEU A 135 4.25 -17.71 4.98
CA LEU A 135 5.18 -16.98 5.84
C LEU A 135 4.93 -17.32 7.31
N TYR A 136 3.67 -17.35 7.75
CA TYR A 136 3.29 -17.69 9.13
C TYR A 136 3.82 -19.04 9.59
N LYS A 137 3.77 -20.07 8.69
CA LYS A 137 4.18 -21.43 9.00
C LYS A 137 5.67 -21.69 8.82
N ASN A 138 6.30 -21.05 7.86
CA ASN A 138 7.64 -21.41 7.42
C ASN A 138 8.73 -20.48 7.91
N LEU A 139 8.45 -19.19 8.17
CA LEU A 139 9.47 -18.26 8.68
C LEU A 139 9.92 -18.67 10.09
N LYS A 140 11.23 -18.72 10.30
CA LYS A 140 11.91 -19.10 11.55
C LYS A 140 12.93 -18.05 11.93
N ILE A 141 13.27 -18.01 13.22
CA ILE A 141 14.39 -17.22 13.72
C ILE A 141 15.67 -17.68 13.00
N GLY A 142 16.44 -16.73 12.49
CA GLY A 142 17.65 -16.95 11.71
C GLY A 142 17.44 -16.86 10.20
N ASP A 143 16.21 -16.95 9.70
CA ASP A 143 15.94 -16.87 8.26
C ASP A 143 16.25 -15.46 7.73
N GLU A 144 16.86 -15.43 6.55
CA GLU A 144 17.14 -14.20 5.81
C GLU A 144 16.07 -13.99 4.73
N ILE A 145 15.45 -12.83 4.73
CA ILE A 145 14.39 -12.49 3.78
C ILE A 145 14.67 -11.16 3.09
N ASN A 146 14.10 -11.00 1.91
CA ASN A 146 14.16 -9.77 1.14
C ASN A 146 12.90 -8.94 1.37
N ILE A 147 13.08 -7.67 1.70
CA ILE A 147 12.01 -6.70 1.91
C ILE A 147 12.26 -5.45 1.07
N SER A 148 11.22 -4.68 0.80
CA SER A 148 11.38 -3.33 0.27
C SER A 148 11.84 -2.37 1.37
N SER A 149 12.35 -1.20 1.01
CA SER A 149 12.35 -0.05 1.92
C SER A 149 10.93 0.30 2.36
N PRO A 150 10.78 1.04 3.48
CA PRO A 150 9.48 1.54 3.92
C PRO A 150 8.80 2.41 2.87
N MET A 151 7.51 2.18 2.66
CA MET A 151 6.68 2.85 1.67
C MET A 151 5.31 3.19 2.24
N GLY A 152 4.51 3.90 1.45
CA GLY A 152 3.14 4.25 1.80
C GLY A 152 2.96 5.72 2.15
N THR A 153 1.70 6.12 2.26
CA THR A 153 1.30 7.51 2.56
C THR A 153 0.30 7.59 3.71
N PHE A 154 0.12 6.46 4.41
CA PHE A 154 -0.82 6.35 5.54
C PHE A 154 -0.14 6.76 6.86
N TYR A 155 0.43 7.96 6.88
CA TYR A 155 1.08 8.56 8.05
C TYR A 155 0.49 9.96 8.32
N TYR A 156 0.65 10.43 9.54
CA TYR A 156 0.28 11.79 9.91
C TYR A 156 1.13 12.81 9.17
N GLU A 157 0.49 13.83 8.57
CA GLU A 157 1.17 14.90 7.86
C GLU A 157 0.60 16.27 8.31
N PRO A 158 1.38 17.08 9.06
CA PRO A 158 0.90 18.32 9.69
C PRO A 158 0.30 19.32 8.71
N LEU A 159 0.77 19.35 7.45
CA LEU A 159 0.25 20.24 6.41
C LEU A 159 -1.11 19.81 5.86
N ARG A 160 -1.49 18.56 6.10
CA ARG A 160 -2.69 17.93 5.54
C ARG A 160 -3.71 17.57 6.62
N ASP A 161 -3.22 17.02 7.72
CA ASP A 161 -4.03 16.41 8.75
C ASP A 161 -4.21 17.36 9.94
N LYS A 162 -5.25 17.16 10.72
CA LYS A 162 -5.46 17.87 11.97
C LYS A 162 -4.61 17.26 13.07
N ASN A 163 -4.21 18.09 14.04
CA ASN A 163 -3.36 17.66 15.16
C ASN A 163 -4.02 16.62 16.11
N HIS A 164 -5.27 16.27 15.87
CA HIS A 164 -5.94 15.16 16.53
C HIS A 164 -6.35 14.12 15.48
N VAL A 165 -5.79 12.94 15.58
CA VAL A 165 -6.10 11.80 14.71
C VAL A 165 -7.00 10.82 15.48
N ILE A 166 -8.15 10.53 14.90
CA ILE A 166 -9.03 9.45 15.33
C ILE A 166 -8.71 8.23 14.49
N ALA A 167 -8.03 7.28 15.08
CA ALA A 167 -7.66 6.03 14.45
C ALA A 167 -8.74 4.99 14.66
N LEU A 168 -9.21 4.38 13.59
CA LEU A 168 -10.23 3.33 13.59
C LEU A 168 -9.58 2.04 13.15
N ALA A 169 -9.37 1.11 14.08
CA ALA A 169 -8.72 -0.16 13.82
C ALA A 169 -9.70 -1.33 13.90
N GLY A 170 -9.66 -2.24 12.93
CA GLY A 170 -10.36 -3.53 13.00
C GLY A 170 -9.35 -4.69 13.00
N GLY A 171 -9.29 -5.47 14.07
CA GLY A 171 -8.38 -6.62 14.20
C GLY A 171 -6.92 -6.26 13.91
N SER A 172 -6.28 -6.95 12.96
CA SER A 172 -4.89 -6.70 12.55
C SER A 172 -4.64 -5.32 11.94
N GLY A 173 -5.69 -4.57 11.60
CA GLY A 173 -5.60 -3.17 11.19
C GLY A 173 -5.07 -2.22 12.27
N VAL A 174 -4.78 -2.70 13.48
CA VAL A 174 -4.10 -1.94 14.54
C VAL A 174 -2.63 -1.68 14.22
N THR A 175 -2.01 -2.46 13.35
CA THR A 175 -0.56 -2.42 13.09
C THR A 175 0.02 -1.05 12.71
N PRO A 176 -0.57 -0.23 11.83
CA PRO A 176 -0.05 1.12 11.59
C PRO A 176 -0.25 2.04 12.81
N PHE A 177 -1.27 1.81 13.61
CA PHE A 177 -1.61 2.68 14.73
C PHE A 177 -0.78 2.40 15.97
N ILE A 178 -0.37 1.16 16.23
CA ILE A 178 0.61 0.87 17.29
C ILE A 178 1.96 1.53 16.98
N SER A 179 2.39 1.54 15.71
CA SER A 179 3.57 2.27 15.27
C SER A 179 3.43 3.79 15.52
N MET A 180 2.26 4.37 15.22
CA MET A 180 1.97 5.78 15.52
C MET A 180 1.98 6.06 17.02
N ALA A 181 1.39 5.18 17.83
CA ALA A 181 1.38 5.31 19.28
C ALA A 181 2.81 5.28 19.87
N TYR A 182 3.66 4.39 19.38
CA TYR A 182 5.08 4.35 19.73
C TYR A 182 5.83 5.62 19.29
N ALA A 183 5.57 6.11 18.06
CA ALA A 183 6.22 7.32 17.56
C ALA A 183 5.88 8.56 18.41
N ILE A 184 4.65 8.65 18.91
CA ILE A 184 4.22 9.71 19.85
C ILE A 184 4.91 9.56 21.21
N ARG A 185 4.91 8.35 21.78
CA ARG A 185 5.59 8.04 23.04
C ARG A 185 7.08 8.39 22.96
N ASP A 186 7.73 8.03 21.88
CA ASP A 186 9.16 8.23 21.65
C ASP A 186 9.49 9.67 21.20
N LYS A 187 8.48 10.56 21.14
CA LYS A 187 8.59 11.97 20.74
C LYS A 187 9.14 12.20 19.33
N ILE A 188 8.91 11.23 18.43
CA ILE A 188 9.24 11.33 17.00
C ILE A 188 8.14 12.06 16.25
N GLU A 189 6.89 11.80 16.62
CA GLU A 189 5.70 12.47 16.07
C GLU A 189 4.98 13.27 17.19
N ASP A 190 4.41 14.41 16.80
CA ASP A 190 3.76 15.33 17.75
C ASP A 190 2.31 15.60 17.33
N PHE A 191 1.42 14.66 17.65
CA PHE A 191 -0.03 14.79 17.49
C PHE A 191 -0.77 13.99 18.55
N ASN A 192 -2.09 14.27 18.71
CA ASN A 192 -2.94 13.50 19.61
C ASN A 192 -3.58 12.34 18.87
N LEU A 193 -3.54 11.15 19.44
CA LEU A 193 -4.11 9.92 18.87
C LEU A 193 -5.22 9.38 19.78
N THR A 194 -6.44 9.28 19.25
CA THR A 194 -7.50 8.49 19.87
C THR A 194 -7.73 7.25 19.01
N LEU A 195 -7.32 6.09 19.52
CA LEU A 195 -7.48 4.80 18.85
C LEU A 195 -8.79 4.15 19.30
N VAL A 196 -9.76 4.05 18.41
CA VAL A 196 -10.99 3.25 18.58
C VAL A 196 -10.74 1.90 17.93
N TYR A 197 -10.58 0.86 18.75
CA TYR A 197 -10.08 -0.44 18.34
C TYR A 197 -11.12 -1.53 18.49
N GLY A 198 -11.61 -2.05 17.37
CA GLY A 198 -12.57 -3.15 17.30
C GLY A 198 -11.87 -4.51 17.28
N SER A 199 -12.25 -5.38 18.23
CA SER A 199 -11.83 -6.77 18.34
C SER A 199 -13.04 -7.66 18.62
N ARG A 200 -12.91 -8.97 18.50
CA ARG A 200 -14.01 -9.89 18.85
C ARG A 200 -14.15 -10.04 20.35
N THR A 201 -13.07 -10.46 20.98
CA THR A 201 -12.98 -10.77 22.41
C THR A 201 -11.78 -10.05 23.00
N THR A 202 -11.66 -10.01 24.31
CA THR A 202 -10.50 -9.46 25.01
C THR A 202 -9.20 -10.15 24.62
N ASP A 203 -9.20 -11.45 24.41
CA ASP A 203 -8.03 -12.25 24.06
C ASP A 203 -7.56 -11.97 22.63
N SER A 204 -8.47 -11.53 21.75
CA SER A 204 -8.17 -11.19 20.37
C SER A 204 -7.64 -9.76 20.16
N ILE A 205 -7.43 -9.00 21.25
CA ILE A 205 -6.87 -7.65 21.17
C ILE A 205 -5.35 -7.75 20.97
N TYR A 206 -4.88 -7.52 19.74
CA TYR A 206 -3.45 -7.44 19.49
C TYR A 206 -2.83 -6.22 20.16
N PHE A 207 -1.60 -6.36 20.64
CA PHE A 207 -0.81 -5.29 21.29
C PHE A 207 -1.50 -4.65 22.51
N LYS A 208 -2.41 -5.37 23.17
CA LYS A 208 -3.13 -4.81 24.32
C LYS A 208 -2.17 -4.32 25.42
N LYS A 209 -1.21 -5.16 25.79
CA LYS A 209 -0.23 -4.85 26.84
C LYS A 209 0.61 -3.63 26.46
N GLU A 210 1.07 -3.59 25.21
CA GLU A 210 1.90 -2.51 24.70
C GLU A 210 1.12 -1.18 24.62
N LEU A 211 -0.15 -1.24 24.22
CA LEU A 211 -1.03 -0.06 24.23
C LEU A 211 -1.28 0.43 25.65
N ASP A 212 -1.52 -0.48 26.60
CA ASP A 212 -1.70 -0.17 28.04
C ASP A 212 -0.43 0.47 28.64
N GLU A 213 0.76 0.12 28.15
CA GLU A 213 2.04 0.74 28.54
C GLU A 213 2.17 2.15 27.93
N VAL A 214 1.90 2.31 26.63
CA VAL A 214 1.99 3.60 25.95
C VAL A 214 1.09 4.65 26.62
N ILE A 215 -0.16 4.32 26.95
CA ILE A 215 -1.09 5.27 27.58
C ILE A 215 -0.65 5.71 28.99
N LYS A 216 0.23 4.97 29.67
CA LYS A 216 0.81 5.37 30.95
C LYS A 216 1.98 6.34 30.76
N GLU A 217 2.66 6.28 29.61
CA GLU A 217 3.87 7.06 29.33
C GLU A 217 3.57 8.39 28.63
N THR A 218 2.38 8.56 28.02
CA THR A 218 1.97 9.79 27.35
C THR A 218 0.46 10.03 27.44
N ASP A 219 0.06 11.28 27.66
CA ASP A 219 -1.33 11.73 27.66
C ASP A 219 -1.89 12.00 26.24
N LYS A 220 -1.02 11.97 25.22
CA LYS A 220 -1.39 12.19 23.82
C LYS A 220 -2.04 10.99 23.15
N VAL A 221 -1.93 9.80 23.75
CA VAL A 221 -2.53 8.56 23.21
C VAL A 221 -3.67 8.12 24.11
N LYS A 222 -4.85 7.92 23.51
CA LYS A 222 -6.03 7.33 24.16
C LYS A 222 -6.47 6.11 23.36
N VAL A 223 -6.90 5.06 24.09
CA VAL A 223 -7.38 3.81 23.47
C VAL A 223 -8.78 3.51 23.98
N VAL A 224 -9.69 3.24 23.04
CA VAL A 224 -11.07 2.80 23.29
C VAL A 224 -11.25 1.46 22.63
N HIS A 225 -11.41 0.41 23.40
CA HIS A 225 -11.68 -0.92 22.87
C HIS A 225 -13.18 -1.12 22.65
N VAL A 226 -13.53 -1.73 21.51
CA VAL A 226 -14.89 -2.10 21.12
C VAL A 226 -14.91 -3.60 20.87
N LEU A 227 -15.70 -4.36 21.63
CA LEU A 227 -15.77 -5.82 21.55
C LEU A 227 -17.09 -6.26 20.92
N SER A 228 -17.02 -7.08 19.84
CA SER A 228 -18.24 -7.54 19.18
C SER A 228 -18.90 -8.74 19.86
N ASP A 229 -18.11 -9.62 20.48
CA ASP A 229 -18.58 -10.90 20.99
C ASP A 229 -18.61 -10.92 22.53
N ASP A 230 -17.81 -10.09 23.21
CA ASP A 230 -17.75 -9.98 24.66
C ASP A 230 -18.42 -8.69 25.16
N LYS A 231 -19.26 -8.79 26.18
CA LYS A 231 -19.82 -7.63 26.89
C LYS A 231 -19.20 -7.54 28.28
N ILE A 232 -18.22 -6.66 28.43
CA ILE A 232 -17.39 -6.52 29.63
C ILE A 232 -17.36 -5.04 30.03
N ASP A 233 -17.45 -4.78 31.34
CA ASP A 233 -17.35 -3.43 31.88
C ASP A 233 -16.00 -2.77 31.53
N GLY A 234 -16.06 -1.50 31.14
CA GLY A 234 -14.90 -0.73 30.70
C GLY A 234 -14.58 -0.84 29.20
N TYR A 235 -15.33 -1.66 28.46
CA TYR A 235 -15.24 -1.79 27.01
C TYR A 235 -16.55 -1.34 26.35
N GLU A 236 -16.46 -0.78 25.15
CA GLU A 236 -17.65 -0.59 24.31
C GLU A 236 -18.08 -1.94 23.71
N TYR A 237 -19.38 -2.14 23.52
CA TYR A 237 -19.93 -3.38 22.97
C TYR A 237 -20.46 -3.17 21.55
N GLY A 238 -20.18 -4.11 20.66
CA GLY A 238 -20.65 -4.15 19.29
C GLY A 238 -19.56 -3.81 18.27
N PHE A 239 -19.90 -2.98 17.29
CA PHE A 239 -18.99 -2.55 16.23
C PHE A 239 -18.65 -1.07 16.36
N ILE A 240 -17.52 -0.67 15.78
CA ILE A 240 -17.16 0.75 15.69
C ILE A 240 -18.21 1.45 14.83
N THR A 241 -18.90 2.44 15.39
CA THR A 241 -19.90 3.27 14.71
C THR A 241 -19.59 4.75 14.85
N SER A 242 -20.21 5.57 14.01
CA SER A 242 -20.12 7.02 14.10
C SER A 242 -20.56 7.57 15.46
N GLU A 243 -21.49 6.90 16.14
CA GLU A 243 -21.93 7.23 17.48
C GLU A 243 -20.81 7.02 18.52
N ILE A 244 -20.12 5.85 18.46
CA ILE A 244 -18.97 5.56 19.32
C ILE A 244 -17.84 6.57 19.01
N ILE A 245 -17.58 6.84 17.73
CA ILE A 245 -16.56 7.81 17.32
C ILE A 245 -16.85 9.18 17.95
N LYS A 246 -18.08 9.68 17.82
CA LYS A 246 -18.49 10.98 18.39
C LYS A 246 -18.36 11.04 19.92
N LYS A 247 -18.60 9.93 20.62
CA LYS A 247 -18.48 9.86 22.08
C LYS A 247 -17.06 10.13 22.58
N TYR A 248 -16.04 9.75 21.81
CA TYR A 248 -14.64 9.83 22.21
C TYR A 248 -13.81 10.86 21.42
N THR A 249 -14.46 11.60 20.53
CA THR A 249 -13.81 12.55 19.64
C THR A 249 -14.09 13.99 20.09
N PRO A 250 -13.14 14.92 19.98
CA PRO A 250 -13.45 16.35 20.14
C PRO A 250 -14.48 16.76 19.08
N LEU A 251 -15.30 17.75 19.38
CA LEU A 251 -16.39 18.18 18.50
C LEU A 251 -15.91 18.70 17.15
N GLU A 252 -14.67 19.20 17.07
CA GLU A 252 -14.10 19.81 15.87
C GLU A 252 -12.59 19.55 15.76
N ASN A 253 -12.03 19.78 14.56
CA ASN A 253 -10.58 19.77 14.30
C ASN A 253 -9.85 18.42 14.47
N TYR A 254 -10.42 17.36 13.92
CA TYR A 254 -9.76 16.05 13.88
C TYR A 254 -9.70 15.49 12.45
N SER A 255 -8.77 14.56 12.22
CA SER A 255 -8.70 13.70 11.04
C SER A 255 -9.02 12.26 11.42
N VAL A 256 -9.61 11.51 10.50
CA VAL A 256 -9.95 10.11 10.72
C VAL A 256 -9.05 9.22 9.86
N PHE A 257 -8.41 8.24 10.48
CA PHE A 257 -7.61 7.23 9.82
C PHE A 257 -8.22 5.87 10.10
N ALA A 258 -8.46 5.06 9.08
CA ALA A 258 -9.13 3.76 9.21
C ALA A 258 -8.29 2.66 8.57
N CYS A 259 -8.11 1.56 9.31
CA CYS A 259 -7.42 0.35 8.84
C CYS A 259 -8.10 -0.91 9.39
N GLY A 260 -8.36 -1.88 8.54
CA GLY A 260 -9.01 -3.13 8.93
C GLY A 260 -9.34 -4.04 7.74
N PRO A 261 -10.07 -5.13 7.94
CA PRO A 261 -10.46 -6.04 6.89
C PRO A 261 -11.48 -5.42 5.91
N GLY A 262 -11.67 -6.05 4.75
CA GLY A 262 -12.57 -5.55 3.71
C GLY A 262 -14.01 -5.29 4.17
N SER A 263 -14.56 -6.11 5.06
CA SER A 263 -15.88 -5.89 5.65
C SER A 263 -15.94 -4.63 6.53
N PHE A 264 -14.87 -4.35 7.27
CA PHE A 264 -14.72 -3.13 8.04
C PHE A 264 -14.70 -1.89 7.12
N TYR A 265 -13.92 -1.92 6.04
CA TYR A 265 -13.92 -0.81 5.08
C TYR A 265 -15.29 -0.59 4.42
N ALA A 266 -15.98 -1.67 4.04
CA ALA A 266 -17.30 -1.57 3.43
C ALA A 266 -18.30 -0.88 4.35
N PHE A 267 -18.28 -1.21 5.64
CA PHE A 267 -19.13 -0.59 6.64
C PHE A 267 -18.69 0.86 6.94
N MET A 268 -17.41 1.08 7.22
CA MET A 268 -16.90 2.39 7.64
C MET A 268 -17.00 3.46 6.54
N LYS A 269 -16.82 3.10 5.26
CA LYS A 269 -16.99 4.06 4.15
C LYS A 269 -18.38 4.68 4.10
N GLU A 270 -19.40 3.97 4.53
CA GLU A 270 -20.77 4.49 4.62
C GLU A 270 -21.03 5.19 5.96
N ASP A 271 -20.65 4.58 7.07
CA ASP A 271 -20.98 5.10 8.39
C ASP A 271 -20.25 6.42 8.73
N ILE A 272 -19.00 6.56 8.29
CA ILE A 272 -18.18 7.76 8.52
C ILE A 272 -18.75 9.03 7.84
N LYS A 273 -19.61 8.88 6.82
CA LYS A 273 -20.31 9.99 6.18
C LYS A 273 -21.18 10.77 7.17
N LYS A 274 -21.68 10.10 8.22
CA LYS A 274 -22.47 10.70 9.30
C LYS A 274 -21.65 11.67 10.18
N LEU A 275 -20.33 11.64 10.08
CA LEU A 275 -19.44 12.60 10.74
C LEU A 275 -19.33 13.92 9.98
N GLN A 276 -19.81 13.99 8.74
CA GLN A 276 -19.79 15.16 7.86
C GLN A 276 -18.42 15.84 7.70
N LEU A 277 -17.35 15.03 7.78
CA LEU A 277 -15.99 15.52 7.62
C LEU A 277 -15.64 15.75 6.14
N PRO A 278 -14.82 16.76 5.83
CA PRO A 278 -14.25 16.91 4.50
C PRO A 278 -13.44 15.67 4.09
N LYS A 279 -13.54 15.24 2.83
CA LYS A 279 -12.82 14.06 2.32
C LYS A 279 -11.31 14.10 2.62
N ARG A 280 -10.69 15.28 2.60
CA ARG A 280 -9.27 15.46 2.92
C ARG A 280 -8.88 15.09 4.36
N GLN A 281 -9.84 15.02 5.28
CA GLN A 281 -9.63 14.65 6.68
C GLN A 281 -9.88 13.17 6.94
N ILE A 282 -10.26 12.39 5.92
CA ILE A 282 -10.55 10.96 6.04
C ILE A 282 -9.53 10.19 5.22
N ARG A 283 -8.88 9.22 5.85
CA ARG A 283 -7.91 8.32 5.23
C ARG A 283 -8.28 6.88 5.49
N PHE A 284 -8.21 6.11 4.46
CA PHE A 284 -8.25 4.67 4.54
C PHE A 284 -6.89 4.12 4.13
N GLU A 285 -6.36 3.14 4.88
CA GLU A 285 -5.19 2.38 4.45
C GLU A 285 -5.54 1.61 3.16
N MET A 286 -4.52 1.29 2.38
CA MET A 286 -4.70 0.57 1.13
C MET A 286 -5.29 -0.82 1.37
N GLU A 287 -6.44 -1.06 0.77
CA GLU A 287 -7.10 -2.37 0.79
C GLU A 287 -6.61 -3.22 -0.39
N ALA A 288 -6.17 -4.45 -0.14
CA ALA A 288 -5.84 -5.37 -1.21
C ALA A 288 -7.08 -5.64 -2.10
N VAL A 289 -6.86 -5.80 -3.40
CA VAL A 289 -7.94 -6.12 -4.33
C VAL A 289 -8.49 -7.51 -4.01
N GLY A 290 -9.77 -7.57 -3.70
CA GLY A 290 -10.46 -8.83 -3.45
C GLY A 290 -10.61 -9.67 -4.72
N ARG A 291 -10.85 -10.96 -4.55
CA ARG A 291 -11.17 -11.89 -5.66
C ARG A 291 -12.68 -12.05 -5.90
N ASP A 292 -13.49 -11.64 -4.94
CA ASP A 292 -14.96 -11.73 -5.08
C ASP A 292 -15.52 -10.46 -5.71
N PHE A 293 -15.85 -10.58 -6.99
CA PHE A 293 -16.50 -9.54 -7.80
C PHE A 293 -17.98 -9.80 -8.00
N SER A 294 -18.56 -10.76 -7.31
CA SER A 294 -19.99 -11.12 -7.46
C SER A 294 -20.95 -9.93 -7.22
N LYS A 295 -20.48 -8.94 -6.46
CA LYS A 295 -21.21 -7.72 -6.12
C LYS A 295 -20.91 -6.55 -7.07
N ASP A 296 -19.96 -6.67 -8.00
CA ASP A 296 -19.68 -5.64 -8.99
C ASP A 296 -20.60 -5.86 -10.21
N PRO A 297 -21.56 -4.95 -10.47
CA PRO A 297 -22.50 -5.12 -11.57
C PRO A 297 -21.83 -5.08 -12.96
N ASN A 298 -20.65 -4.47 -13.05
CA ASN A 298 -19.93 -4.29 -14.30
C ASN A 298 -18.93 -5.43 -14.59
N TYR A 299 -18.76 -6.38 -13.66
CA TYR A 299 -17.87 -7.52 -13.89
C TYR A 299 -18.54 -8.57 -14.78
N PRO A 300 -17.94 -8.95 -15.92
CA PRO A 300 -18.46 -10.00 -16.79
C PRO A 300 -18.33 -11.36 -16.08
N ARG A 301 -19.45 -11.87 -15.57
CA ARG A 301 -19.48 -13.09 -14.74
C ARG A 301 -18.99 -14.33 -15.48
N GLU A 302 -19.19 -14.39 -16.78
CA GLU A 302 -18.72 -15.44 -17.68
C GLU A 302 -17.20 -15.54 -17.72
N SER A 303 -16.47 -14.43 -17.48
CA SER A 303 -15.01 -14.43 -17.47
C SER A 303 -14.43 -15.12 -16.24
N LYS A 304 -15.19 -15.27 -15.15
CA LYS A 304 -14.72 -15.80 -13.88
C LYS A 304 -14.11 -17.21 -14.01
N ASP A 305 -14.75 -18.07 -14.78
CA ASP A 305 -14.35 -19.48 -14.95
C ASP A 305 -13.47 -19.69 -16.20
N CYS A 306 -13.11 -18.61 -16.91
CA CYS A 306 -12.29 -18.67 -18.10
C CYS A 306 -10.80 -18.70 -17.79
N ILE A 307 -10.07 -19.39 -18.65
CA ILE A 307 -8.60 -19.37 -18.71
C ILE A 307 -8.21 -18.79 -20.08
N TYR A 308 -7.60 -17.63 -20.06
CA TYR A 308 -7.13 -16.93 -21.25
C TYR A 308 -5.67 -17.22 -21.52
N LYS A 309 -5.23 -17.14 -22.78
CA LYS A 309 -3.82 -17.24 -23.15
C LYS A 309 -3.15 -15.86 -23.05
N GLY A 310 -2.04 -15.82 -22.36
CA GLY A 310 -1.24 -14.61 -22.18
C GLY A 310 0.13 -14.72 -22.86
N ILE A 311 0.57 -13.66 -23.52
CA ILE A 311 1.95 -13.47 -23.94
C ILE A 311 2.49 -12.29 -23.14
N ILE A 312 3.49 -12.56 -22.28
CA ILE A 312 4.18 -11.54 -21.50
C ILE A 312 5.50 -11.21 -22.18
N LYS A 313 5.68 -9.96 -22.55
CA LYS A 313 6.91 -9.42 -23.13
C LYS A 313 7.73 -8.73 -22.04
N GLN A 314 8.96 -9.16 -21.82
CA GLN A 314 9.87 -8.59 -20.84
C GLN A 314 11.32 -8.73 -21.31
N GLY A 315 12.04 -7.60 -21.42
CA GLY A 315 13.47 -7.62 -21.78
C GLY A 315 13.78 -8.31 -23.09
N GLY A 316 12.94 -8.13 -24.11
CA GLY A 316 13.07 -8.79 -25.40
C GLY A 316 12.70 -10.28 -25.43
N ARG A 317 12.25 -10.83 -24.30
CA ARG A 317 11.76 -12.23 -24.18
C ARG A 317 10.25 -12.27 -24.20
N GLU A 318 9.70 -13.37 -24.70
CA GLU A 318 8.26 -13.65 -24.66
C GLU A 318 7.99 -14.92 -23.85
N TYR A 319 7.03 -14.80 -22.92
CA TYR A 319 6.59 -15.91 -22.08
C TYR A 319 5.11 -16.18 -22.38
N LYS A 320 4.79 -17.46 -22.63
CA LYS A 320 3.39 -17.90 -22.81
C LYS A 320 2.89 -18.42 -21.47
N ILE A 321 1.77 -17.91 -21.01
CA ILE A 321 1.15 -18.25 -19.72
C ILE A 321 -0.35 -18.44 -19.86
N ASP A 322 -0.94 -19.10 -18.88
CA ASP A 322 -2.38 -19.14 -18.68
C ASP A 322 -2.77 -18.07 -17.68
N ILE A 323 -3.77 -17.23 -18.04
CA ILE A 323 -4.28 -16.15 -17.21
C ILE A 323 -5.71 -16.50 -16.79
N ARG A 324 -5.95 -16.62 -15.49
CA ARG A 324 -7.27 -16.90 -14.94
C ARG A 324 -8.11 -15.63 -14.86
N GLY A 325 -9.38 -15.73 -15.23
CA GLY A 325 -10.32 -14.60 -15.17
C GLY A 325 -10.74 -14.25 -13.73
N ASP A 326 -10.72 -15.22 -12.79
CA ASP A 326 -11.14 -15.05 -11.40
C ASP A 326 -10.10 -14.39 -10.47
N GLU A 327 -8.95 -14.02 -10.99
CA GLU A 327 -7.88 -13.42 -10.19
C GLU A 327 -7.20 -12.24 -10.89
N PRO A 328 -6.56 -11.32 -10.13
CA PRO A 328 -5.74 -10.29 -10.74
C PRO A 328 -4.67 -10.88 -11.66
N ILE A 329 -4.48 -10.27 -12.83
CA ILE A 329 -3.50 -10.70 -13.86
C ILE A 329 -2.10 -10.91 -13.27
N LEU A 330 -1.70 -10.08 -12.31
CA LEU A 330 -0.42 -10.20 -11.61
C LEU A 330 -0.24 -11.59 -10.96
N CYS A 331 -1.30 -12.20 -10.43
CA CYS A 331 -1.23 -13.51 -9.80
C CYS A 331 -0.85 -14.60 -10.81
N SER A 332 -1.39 -14.53 -12.03
CA SER A 332 -1.05 -15.48 -13.10
C SER A 332 0.39 -15.29 -13.60
N ILE A 333 0.86 -14.02 -13.71
CA ILE A 333 2.25 -13.70 -14.09
C ILE A 333 3.23 -14.27 -13.05
N GLU A 334 2.96 -14.02 -11.75
CA GLU A 334 3.79 -14.52 -10.65
C GLU A 334 3.80 -16.05 -10.57
N ARG A 335 2.64 -16.70 -10.79
CA ARG A 335 2.52 -18.17 -10.80
C ARG A 335 3.36 -18.79 -11.90
N ALA A 336 3.50 -18.13 -13.03
CA ALA A 336 4.37 -18.56 -14.12
C ALA A 336 5.87 -18.34 -13.85
N GLY A 337 6.25 -17.87 -12.66
CA GLY A 337 7.65 -17.62 -12.28
C GLY A 337 8.25 -16.38 -12.94
N ILE A 338 7.43 -15.53 -13.54
CA ILE A 338 7.89 -14.30 -14.18
C ILE A 338 8.01 -13.21 -13.10
N LYS A 339 9.18 -12.60 -13.01
CA LYS A 339 9.41 -11.48 -12.10
C LYS A 339 8.64 -10.24 -12.57
N ALA A 340 7.60 -9.87 -11.86
CA ALA A 340 6.87 -8.64 -12.08
C ALA A 340 7.04 -7.72 -10.87
N GLN A 341 7.32 -6.46 -11.13
CA GLN A 341 7.39 -5.47 -10.06
C GLN A 341 6.03 -5.36 -9.38
N SER A 342 6.01 -5.42 -8.06
CA SER A 342 4.79 -5.22 -7.27
C SER A 342 5.12 -4.73 -5.87
N SER A 343 4.23 -3.90 -5.31
CA SER A 343 4.39 -3.36 -3.98
C SER A 343 3.06 -3.35 -3.21
N CYS A 344 2.18 -2.36 -3.40
CA CYS A 344 0.94 -2.21 -2.61
C CYS A 344 -0.12 -3.28 -2.89
N ARG A 345 -0.17 -3.86 -4.07
CA ARG A 345 -1.17 -4.86 -4.55
C ARG A 345 -2.64 -4.39 -4.44
N SER A 346 -2.85 -3.09 -4.36
CA SER A 346 -4.18 -2.45 -4.26
C SER A 346 -4.53 -1.55 -5.45
N GLY A 347 -3.68 -1.54 -6.50
CA GLY A 347 -3.88 -0.70 -7.69
C GLY A 347 -3.47 0.76 -7.51
N VAL A 348 -2.90 1.17 -6.36
CA VAL A 348 -2.63 2.57 -6.03
C VAL A 348 -1.24 3.04 -6.43
N CYS A 349 -0.18 2.28 -6.09
CA CYS A 349 1.21 2.78 -6.20
C CYS A 349 1.76 2.82 -7.63
N GLY A 350 1.20 2.05 -8.57
CA GLY A 350 1.65 2.00 -9.96
C GLY A 350 2.94 1.19 -10.21
N TRP A 351 3.55 0.57 -9.19
CA TRP A 351 4.76 -0.24 -9.37
C TRP A 351 4.60 -1.39 -10.36
N CYS A 352 3.42 -2.00 -10.38
CA CYS A 352 3.10 -3.10 -11.31
C CYS A 352 2.62 -2.61 -12.69
N ARG A 353 2.79 -1.34 -13.04
CA ARG A 353 2.32 -0.75 -14.30
C ARG A 353 2.74 -1.59 -15.49
N THR A 354 1.77 -2.01 -16.30
CA THR A 354 1.94 -2.93 -17.42
C THR A 354 1.18 -2.41 -18.62
N ARG A 355 1.77 -2.44 -19.81
CA ARG A 355 1.13 -2.03 -21.05
C ARG A 355 0.34 -3.18 -21.63
N VAL A 356 -0.92 -2.93 -21.98
CA VAL A 356 -1.73 -3.84 -22.80
C VAL A 356 -1.46 -3.58 -24.26
N VAL A 357 -0.79 -4.53 -24.93
CA VAL A 357 -0.50 -4.44 -26.38
C VAL A 357 -1.69 -4.97 -27.17
N LYS A 358 -2.35 -6.03 -26.65
CA LYS A 358 -3.53 -6.63 -27.27
C LYS A 358 -4.42 -7.27 -26.22
N GLY A 359 -5.72 -7.23 -26.45
CA GLY A 359 -6.75 -7.86 -25.62
C GLY A 359 -7.49 -6.88 -24.73
N GLU A 360 -8.40 -7.40 -23.94
CA GLU A 360 -9.32 -6.63 -23.09
C GLU A 360 -9.14 -6.98 -21.62
N THR A 361 -9.27 -5.98 -20.77
CA THR A 361 -9.12 -6.13 -19.32
C THR A 361 -10.25 -5.40 -18.59
N TYR A 362 -10.64 -5.94 -17.45
CA TYR A 362 -11.55 -5.33 -16.50
C TYR A 362 -10.78 -4.70 -15.34
N ASN A 363 -11.16 -3.47 -14.98
CA ASN A 363 -10.63 -2.76 -13.82
C ASN A 363 -11.81 -2.36 -12.94
N PRO A 364 -11.95 -2.93 -11.73
CA PRO A 364 -13.04 -2.58 -10.82
C PRO A 364 -13.02 -1.08 -10.50
N GLU A 365 -14.16 -0.40 -10.59
CA GLU A 365 -14.27 1.05 -10.38
C GLU A 365 -13.72 1.47 -9.01
N LYS A 366 -14.00 0.68 -7.97
CA LYS A 366 -13.49 0.95 -6.61
C LYS A 366 -11.96 0.92 -6.48
N ASN A 367 -11.28 0.25 -7.42
CA ASN A 367 -9.82 0.11 -7.47
C ASN A 367 -9.20 0.87 -8.65
N GLU A 368 -9.98 1.70 -9.34
CA GLU A 368 -9.49 2.50 -10.46
C GLU A 368 -8.70 3.71 -9.93
N ASN A 369 -7.40 3.53 -9.80
CA ASN A 369 -6.46 4.53 -9.32
C ASN A 369 -5.41 4.90 -10.38
N ARG A 370 -5.57 4.43 -11.62
CA ARG A 370 -4.66 4.76 -12.71
C ARG A 370 -4.72 6.25 -13.02
N ARG A 371 -3.58 6.81 -13.39
CA ARG A 371 -3.52 8.17 -13.92
C ARG A 371 -4.21 8.23 -15.27
N LYS A 372 -4.81 9.36 -15.60
CA LYS A 372 -5.45 9.55 -16.92
C LYS A 372 -4.52 9.23 -18.10
N GLY A 373 -3.23 9.60 -17.99
CA GLY A 373 -2.22 9.27 -18.99
C GLY A 373 -2.02 7.76 -19.14
N ASP A 374 -2.02 6.99 -18.06
CA ASP A 374 -1.88 5.54 -18.11
C ASP A 374 -3.07 4.89 -18.83
N ILE A 375 -4.29 5.36 -18.56
CA ILE A 375 -5.51 4.88 -19.23
C ILE A 375 -5.43 5.15 -20.74
N ILE A 376 -5.08 6.39 -21.13
CA ILE A 376 -4.99 6.81 -22.54
C ILE A 376 -3.91 6.01 -23.29
N LEU A 377 -2.80 5.69 -22.64
CA LEU A 377 -1.67 4.96 -23.23
C LEU A 377 -1.80 3.44 -23.10
N GLY A 378 -2.93 2.93 -22.63
CA GLY A 378 -3.21 1.50 -22.54
C GLY A 378 -2.45 0.78 -21.41
N PHE A 379 -2.08 1.49 -20.32
CA PHE A 379 -1.48 0.87 -19.17
C PHE A 379 -2.53 0.41 -18.16
N ILE A 380 -2.26 -0.73 -17.55
CA ILE A 380 -3.04 -1.29 -16.44
C ILE A 380 -2.17 -1.43 -15.19
N HIS A 381 -2.82 -1.63 -14.05
CA HIS A 381 -2.19 -2.11 -12.82
C HIS A 381 -2.60 -3.58 -12.63
N PRO A 382 -1.82 -4.57 -13.11
CA PRO A 382 -2.22 -5.98 -13.13
C PRO A 382 -2.53 -6.56 -11.75
N CYS A 383 -2.10 -5.92 -10.67
CA CYS A 383 -2.52 -6.28 -9.31
C CYS A 383 -3.99 -5.97 -9.01
N ALA A 384 -4.64 -5.16 -9.85
CA ALA A 384 -6.04 -4.73 -9.73
C ALA A 384 -6.84 -4.87 -11.03
N SER A 385 -6.25 -5.49 -12.06
CA SER A 385 -6.86 -5.69 -13.37
C SER A 385 -7.08 -7.18 -13.64
N PHE A 386 -8.15 -7.53 -14.35
CA PHE A 386 -8.57 -8.89 -14.66
C PHE A 386 -8.64 -9.09 -16.16
N ALA A 387 -8.35 -10.30 -16.64
CA ALA A 387 -8.44 -10.63 -18.07
C ALA A 387 -9.88 -10.86 -18.49
N LEU A 388 -10.25 -10.33 -19.67
CA LEU A 388 -11.52 -10.58 -20.35
C LEU A 388 -11.35 -11.27 -21.70
N SER A 389 -10.11 -11.38 -22.17
CA SER A 389 -9.74 -12.06 -23.42
C SER A 389 -8.30 -12.56 -23.34
N ASP A 390 -7.82 -13.23 -24.36
CA ASP A 390 -6.39 -13.47 -24.56
C ASP A 390 -5.64 -12.15 -24.60
N LEU A 391 -4.46 -12.08 -23.92
CA LEU A 391 -3.72 -10.86 -23.70
C LEU A 391 -2.30 -10.92 -24.26
N VAL A 392 -1.82 -9.80 -24.78
CA VAL A 392 -0.40 -9.52 -24.98
C VAL A 392 -0.04 -8.35 -24.10
N LEU A 393 0.84 -8.59 -23.12
CA LEU A 393 1.25 -7.61 -22.12
C LEU A 393 2.75 -7.34 -22.22
N GLU A 394 3.12 -6.09 -22.02
CA GLU A 394 4.51 -5.65 -21.92
C GLU A 394 4.77 -5.14 -20.51
N ILE A 395 5.67 -5.80 -19.80
CA ILE A 395 6.05 -5.47 -18.42
C ILE A 395 7.48 -4.92 -18.40
N ALA A 396 7.74 -4.02 -17.44
CA ALA A 396 9.08 -3.49 -17.24
C ALA A 396 10.08 -4.61 -16.88
N GLU A 397 11.33 -4.42 -17.27
CA GLU A 397 12.41 -5.25 -16.76
C GLU A 397 12.55 -5.08 -15.24
N ASP A 398 12.94 -6.14 -14.55
CA ASP A 398 13.29 -6.07 -13.14
C ASP A 398 14.71 -5.50 -13.04
N TYR A 399 14.83 -4.31 -12.48
CA TYR A 399 16.10 -3.63 -12.21
C TYR A 399 16.67 -4.08 -10.88
#